data_c207dc8f51c3a831299f7bf61c246875
#
_entry.id   c207dc8f51c3a831299f7bf61c246875
#
_cell.length_a   1.000
_cell.length_b   1.000
_cell.length_c   1.000
_cell.angle_alpha   90.00
_cell.angle_beta   90.00
_cell.angle_gamma   90.00
#
_symmetry.space_group_name_H-M   'P 1'
#
loop_
_entity.id
_entity.type
_entity.pdbx_description
1 polymer ?
#
loop_
_entity_poly.entity_id
_entity_poly.type
_entity_poly.pdbx_seq_one_letter_code
_entity_poly.pdbx_strand_id
1 'polypeptide(L)'
;MRKIFTLLLFSLASLTLSLQAQDYDESFMFVDADGNIIENGAVIVRNEVEVNDNGEEVINANIFVKNMTGTTDYLKMYYEIELLDNGAFQICFPSTCNIQDEEGGYETAIGQLMEDVQNILSEWLPEDDGECIVTLTLELYTKGGGFPPTYTHKAWGPSITLDFVKGGPEPGIPGDVNGDSEVNIADVNAVIDMILTQNITEAGDVNGDNEVNIADVNAIIDLILN
;
A
#
# COMPACT_ATOMS: atom_id res chain seq x y z
N MET A 1 17.43 -59.81 -27.44
CA MET A 1 16.97 -59.14 -26.21
C MET A 1 16.72 -57.67 -26.55
N ARG A 2 15.44 -57.32 -26.76
CA ARG A 2 14.99 -55.96 -27.11
C ARG A 2 14.67 -55.24 -25.81
N LYS A 3 15.42 -54.17 -25.48
CA LYS A 3 15.10 -53.30 -24.36
C LYS A 3 14.07 -52.28 -24.82
N ILE A 4 12.85 -52.38 -24.23
CA ILE A 4 11.77 -51.42 -24.41
C ILE A 4 12.06 -50.25 -23.46
N PHE A 5 12.31 -49.07 -24.03
CA PHE A 5 12.43 -47.79 -23.27
C PHE A 5 11.03 -47.22 -23.13
N THR A 6 10.48 -47.28 -21.92
CA THR A 6 9.18 -46.68 -21.62
C THR A 6 9.42 -45.21 -21.31
N LEU A 7 8.98 -44.33 -22.22
CA LEU A 7 8.99 -42.89 -22.04
C LEU A 7 7.83 -42.49 -21.13
N LEU A 8 8.13 -42.11 -19.89
CA LEU A 8 7.12 -41.51 -18.99
C LEU A 8 6.93 -40.05 -19.39
N LEU A 9 5.80 -39.73 -20.02
CA LEU A 9 5.35 -38.35 -20.19
C LEU A 9 4.84 -37.84 -18.83
N PHE A 10 5.61 -36.97 -18.21
CA PHE A 10 5.12 -36.14 -17.12
C PHE A 10 4.27 -35.02 -17.74
N SER A 11 2.94 -35.10 -17.63
CA SER A 11 2.05 -34.01 -17.91
C SER A 11 2.18 -32.99 -16.77
N LEU A 12 2.83 -31.86 -17.05
CA LEU A 12 2.75 -30.67 -16.20
C LEU A 12 1.31 -30.17 -16.26
N ALA A 13 0.50 -30.54 -15.26
CA ALA A 13 -0.76 -29.86 -15.01
C ALA A 13 -0.40 -28.49 -14.42
N SER A 14 -0.46 -27.45 -15.26
CA SER A 14 -0.45 -26.06 -14.79
C SER A 14 -1.69 -25.87 -13.92
N LEU A 15 -1.52 -25.91 -12.59
CA LEU A 15 -2.51 -25.38 -11.66
C LEU A 15 -2.54 -23.86 -11.89
N THR A 16 -3.49 -23.40 -12.72
CA THR A 16 -3.92 -22.02 -12.67
C THR A 16 -4.67 -21.87 -11.35
N LEU A 17 -4.00 -21.36 -10.31
CA LEU A 17 -4.71 -20.77 -9.19
C LEU A 17 -5.49 -19.57 -9.77
N SER A 18 -6.78 -19.78 -10.04
CA SER A 18 -7.69 -18.65 -10.16
C SER A 18 -7.72 -18.02 -8.77
N LEU A 19 -7.04 -16.88 -8.57
CA LEU A 19 -7.42 -15.96 -7.51
C LEU A 19 -8.90 -15.65 -7.77
N GLN A 20 -9.78 -16.25 -6.96
CA GLN A 20 -11.16 -15.78 -6.91
C GLN A 20 -11.06 -14.37 -6.31
N ALA A 21 -11.31 -13.37 -7.15
CA ALA A 21 -11.57 -12.03 -6.66
C ALA A 21 -12.67 -12.17 -5.61
N GLN A 22 -12.36 -11.82 -4.37
CA GLN A 22 -13.34 -11.85 -3.30
C GLN A 22 -14.42 -10.84 -3.69
N ASP A 23 -15.66 -11.26 -3.86
CA ASP A 23 -16.80 -10.39 -4.14
C ASP A 23 -16.89 -9.36 -2.99
N TYR A 24 -16.70 -8.09 -3.29
CA TYR A 24 -16.88 -6.97 -2.37
C TYR A 24 -17.94 -6.02 -2.91
N ASP A 25 -18.58 -5.26 -2.03
CA ASP A 25 -19.59 -4.27 -2.39
C ASP A 25 -18.93 -2.99 -2.89
N GLU A 26 -19.23 -2.58 -4.12
CA GLU A 26 -18.65 -1.41 -4.80
C GLU A 26 -19.47 -0.12 -4.59
N SER A 27 -20.41 -0.12 -3.65
CA SER A 27 -21.22 1.08 -3.36
C SER A 27 -20.37 2.23 -2.84
N PHE A 28 -19.22 1.90 -2.24
CA PHE A 28 -18.21 2.83 -1.79
C PHE A 28 -16.84 2.36 -2.25
N MET A 29 -16.03 3.28 -2.78
CA MET A 29 -14.70 2.99 -3.28
C MET A 29 -13.68 3.95 -2.67
N PHE A 30 -12.45 3.46 -2.49
CA PHE A 30 -11.33 4.33 -2.23
C PHE A 30 -10.98 5.10 -3.50
N VAL A 31 -10.67 6.38 -3.36
CA VAL A 31 -10.23 7.25 -4.46
C VAL A 31 -9.05 8.10 -4.00
N ASP A 32 -8.21 8.49 -4.96
CA ASP A 32 -7.12 9.44 -4.74
C ASP A 32 -7.62 10.90 -4.68
N ALA A 33 -6.72 11.86 -4.53
CA ALA A 33 -7.02 13.29 -4.47
C ALA A 33 -7.63 13.85 -5.78
N ASP A 34 -7.38 13.19 -6.90
CA ASP A 34 -7.93 13.56 -8.22
C ASP A 34 -9.29 12.88 -8.47
N GLY A 35 -9.74 12.01 -7.57
CA GLY A 35 -10.99 11.26 -7.64
C GLY A 35 -10.93 10.00 -8.48
N ASN A 36 -9.73 9.53 -8.85
CA ASN A 36 -9.54 8.25 -9.54
C ASN A 36 -9.74 7.10 -8.55
N ILE A 37 -10.37 6.02 -9.02
CA ILE A 37 -10.59 4.83 -8.20
C ILE A 37 -9.25 4.15 -7.91
N ILE A 38 -9.04 3.82 -6.64
CA ILE A 38 -7.97 2.96 -6.18
C ILE A 38 -8.48 1.53 -6.21
N GLU A 39 -7.81 0.67 -6.94
CA GLU A 39 -8.19 -0.73 -7.14
C GLU A 39 -8.19 -1.50 -5.81
N ASN A 40 -9.11 -2.45 -5.68
CA ASN A 40 -9.13 -3.35 -4.51
C ASN A 40 -7.84 -4.17 -4.43
N GLY A 41 -7.22 -4.17 -3.25
CA GLY A 41 -5.94 -4.82 -3.00
C GLY A 41 -4.71 -4.03 -3.44
N ALA A 42 -4.88 -2.75 -3.84
CA ALA A 42 -3.75 -1.89 -4.17
C ALA A 42 -2.87 -1.61 -2.95
N VAL A 43 -1.57 -1.52 -3.17
CA VAL A 43 -0.59 -1.03 -2.20
C VAL A 43 -0.23 0.41 -2.58
N ILE A 44 -0.30 1.31 -1.61
CA ILE A 44 -0.06 2.74 -1.78
C ILE A 44 1.13 3.12 -0.92
N VAL A 45 2.27 3.35 -1.54
CA VAL A 45 3.49 3.80 -0.85
C VAL A 45 3.44 5.31 -0.63
N ARG A 46 3.81 5.77 0.56
CA ARG A 46 3.91 7.19 0.95
C ARG A 46 5.20 7.42 1.75
N ASN A 47 5.93 8.44 1.36
CA ASN A 47 7.20 8.80 2.00
C ASN A 47 7.41 10.32 2.14
N GLU A 48 6.46 11.13 1.67
CA GLU A 48 6.53 12.59 1.84
C GLU A 48 6.24 12.95 3.29
N VAL A 49 7.26 13.44 3.99
CA VAL A 49 7.14 13.92 5.37
C VAL A 49 6.63 15.36 5.37
N GLU A 50 5.54 15.58 6.05
CA GLU A 50 4.95 16.90 6.30
C GLU A 50 5.06 17.24 7.78
N VAL A 51 4.85 18.50 8.14
CA VAL A 51 4.76 18.94 9.54
C VAL A 51 3.35 19.44 9.79
N ASN A 52 2.66 18.80 10.73
CA ASN A 52 1.29 19.18 11.09
C ASN A 52 1.24 20.48 11.92
N ASP A 53 0.05 20.97 12.21
CA ASP A 53 -0.16 22.23 12.97
C ASP A 53 0.40 22.17 14.41
N ASN A 54 0.66 20.99 14.94
CA ASN A 54 1.28 20.80 16.25
C ASN A 54 2.82 20.80 16.19
N GLY A 55 3.40 20.80 14.99
CA GLY A 55 4.86 20.73 14.77
C GLY A 55 5.39 19.31 14.77
N GLU A 56 4.53 18.30 14.62
CA GLU A 56 4.90 16.89 14.54
C GLU A 56 5.08 16.48 13.08
N GLU A 57 6.06 15.63 12.80
CA GLU A 57 6.25 15.04 11.48
C GLU A 57 5.17 13.99 11.22
N VAL A 58 4.57 14.04 10.04
CA VAL A 58 3.52 13.10 9.61
C VAL A 58 3.73 12.71 8.17
N ILE A 59 3.33 11.48 7.82
CA ILE A 59 3.21 11.03 6.43
C ILE A 59 1.73 10.72 6.18
N ASN A 60 1.11 11.50 5.30
CA ASN A 60 -0.33 11.41 5.03
C ASN A 60 -0.61 10.53 3.81
N ALA A 61 -1.61 9.65 3.90
CA ALA A 61 -2.00 8.79 2.79
C ALA A 61 -2.70 9.56 1.65
N ASN A 62 -3.34 10.69 1.94
CA ASN A 62 -4.09 11.50 0.97
C ASN A 62 -5.09 10.68 0.16
N ILE A 63 -5.92 9.90 0.86
CA ILE A 63 -6.96 9.04 0.27
C ILE A 63 -8.36 9.46 0.73
N PHE A 64 -9.35 9.07 -0.05
CA PHE A 64 -10.75 9.44 0.18
C PHE A 64 -11.65 8.22 -0.01
N VAL A 65 -12.85 8.25 0.58
CA VAL A 65 -13.94 7.32 0.25
C VAL A 65 -15.00 8.06 -0.55
N LYS A 66 -15.41 7.47 -1.67
CA LYS A 66 -16.46 7.99 -2.55
C LYS A 66 -17.68 7.09 -2.53
N ASN A 67 -18.86 7.69 -2.37
CA ASN A 67 -20.15 7.02 -2.53
C ASN A 67 -20.48 6.91 -4.03
N MET A 68 -20.39 5.71 -4.58
CA MET A 68 -20.56 5.45 -6.01
C MET A 68 -22.02 5.34 -6.44
N THR A 69 -22.92 5.00 -5.53
CA THR A 69 -24.32 4.68 -5.82
C THR A 69 -25.34 5.64 -5.20
N GLY A 70 -24.88 6.60 -4.36
CA GLY A 70 -25.76 7.47 -3.60
C GLY A 70 -26.54 6.75 -2.49
N THR A 71 -26.08 5.57 -2.06
CA THR A 71 -26.70 4.84 -0.94
C THR A 71 -26.56 5.59 0.37
N THR A 72 -27.46 5.36 1.31
CA THR A 72 -27.43 5.91 2.67
C THR A 72 -26.96 4.88 3.71
N ASP A 73 -26.24 3.86 3.26
CA ASP A 73 -25.66 2.85 4.14
C ASP A 73 -24.65 3.48 5.13
N TYR A 74 -24.44 2.77 6.20
CA TYR A 74 -23.48 3.14 7.24
C TYR A 74 -22.15 2.41 6.97
N LEU A 75 -21.06 3.05 7.31
CA LEU A 75 -19.72 2.55 7.10
C LEU A 75 -18.97 2.43 8.43
N LYS A 76 -18.06 1.49 8.47
CA LYS A 76 -16.99 1.35 9.44
C LYS A 76 -15.71 1.02 8.68
N MET A 77 -14.56 1.45 9.17
CA MET A 77 -13.27 0.99 8.70
C MET A 77 -12.74 -0.04 9.68
N TYR A 78 -12.48 -1.26 9.20
CA TYR A 78 -11.55 -2.16 9.84
C TYR A 78 -10.14 -1.85 9.33
N TYR A 79 -9.17 -1.81 10.21
CA TYR A 79 -7.78 -1.62 9.82
C TYR A 79 -6.85 -2.51 10.62
N GLU A 80 -5.90 -3.11 9.92
CA GLU A 80 -4.86 -3.98 10.47
C GLU A 80 -3.53 -3.24 10.35
N ILE A 81 -2.88 -2.95 11.46
CA ILE A 81 -1.51 -2.45 11.50
C ILE A 81 -0.61 -3.68 11.50
N GLU A 82 -0.02 -3.96 10.33
CA GLU A 82 0.78 -5.17 10.09
C GLU A 82 2.24 -4.96 10.51
N LEU A 83 2.72 -3.72 10.38
CA LEU A 83 4.05 -3.28 10.80
C LEU A 83 3.97 -1.86 11.35
N LEU A 84 4.63 -1.61 12.47
CA LEU A 84 4.79 -0.29 13.07
C LEU A 84 6.17 -0.22 13.74
N ASP A 85 7.19 0.21 13.00
CA ASP A 85 8.55 0.27 13.52
C ASP A 85 8.68 1.26 14.68
N ASN A 86 7.97 2.38 14.59
CA ASN A 86 7.95 3.40 15.64
C ASN A 86 6.75 4.36 15.48
N GLY A 87 6.57 5.25 16.45
CA GLY A 87 5.54 6.29 16.40
C GLY A 87 4.12 5.74 16.54
N ALA A 88 3.16 6.33 15.83
CA ALA A 88 1.75 5.94 15.91
C ALA A 88 1.04 6.11 14.57
N PHE A 89 0.06 5.25 14.30
CA PHE A 89 -0.86 5.40 13.17
C PHE A 89 -2.16 6.07 13.63
N GLN A 90 -2.57 7.11 12.93
CA GLN A 90 -3.84 7.82 13.17
C GLN A 90 -4.79 7.66 11.98
N ILE A 91 -6.07 7.41 12.30
CA ILE A 91 -7.15 7.41 11.31
C ILE A 91 -8.38 8.14 11.83
N CYS A 92 -8.92 9.07 11.02
CA CYS A 92 -10.21 9.72 11.29
C CYS A 92 -11.21 9.32 10.21
N PHE A 93 -12.18 8.45 10.56
CA PHE A 93 -13.21 7.97 9.65
C PHE A 93 -14.39 7.34 10.41
N PRO A 94 -15.66 7.46 9.95
CA PRO A 94 -16.12 8.53 9.09
C PRO A 94 -16.26 9.86 9.85
N SER A 95 -16.32 9.84 11.19
CA SER A 95 -16.54 11.05 12.03
C SER A 95 -15.77 11.05 13.34
N THR A 96 -14.98 10.02 13.61
CA THR A 96 -14.16 9.87 14.83
C THR A 96 -12.72 9.56 14.45
N CYS A 97 -11.79 10.02 15.30
CA CYS A 97 -10.37 9.75 15.15
C CYS A 97 -9.93 8.71 16.17
N ASN A 98 -9.09 7.81 15.72
CA ASN A 98 -8.41 6.80 16.52
C ASN A 98 -6.91 6.94 16.27
N ILE A 99 -6.12 6.74 17.31
CA ILE A 99 -4.66 6.67 17.23
C ILE A 99 -4.20 5.37 17.92
N GLN A 100 -3.24 4.69 17.31
CA GLN A 100 -2.70 3.42 17.78
C GLN A 100 -1.18 3.45 17.70
N ASP A 101 -0.53 2.94 18.72
CA ASP A 101 0.93 2.84 18.86
C ASP A 101 1.41 1.37 18.98
N GLU A 102 0.52 0.43 18.64
CA GLU A 102 0.80 -1.01 18.63
C GLU A 102 0.23 -1.64 17.33
N GLU A 103 0.88 -2.71 16.86
CA GLU A 103 0.39 -3.57 15.79
C GLU A 103 -0.89 -4.29 16.20
N GLY A 104 -1.76 -4.60 15.23
CA GLY A 104 -2.99 -5.35 15.45
C GLY A 104 -4.19 -4.86 14.66
N GLY A 105 -5.32 -5.52 14.89
CA GLY A 105 -6.58 -5.22 14.23
C GLY A 105 -7.47 -4.29 15.04
N TYR A 106 -7.96 -3.24 14.42
CA TYR A 106 -8.76 -2.17 15.03
C TYR A 106 -9.95 -1.79 14.17
N GLU A 107 -10.87 -1.03 14.74
CA GLU A 107 -12.08 -0.58 14.07
C GLU A 107 -12.41 0.87 14.42
N THR A 108 -12.92 1.60 13.42
CA THR A 108 -13.52 2.92 13.68
C THR A 108 -14.97 2.80 14.16
N ALA A 109 -15.57 3.89 14.60
CA ALA A 109 -17.00 3.91 14.90
C ALA A 109 -17.84 3.79 13.60
N ILE A 110 -19.05 3.21 13.72
CA ILE A 110 -19.99 3.17 12.60
C ILE A 110 -20.60 4.55 12.39
N GLY A 111 -20.57 5.05 11.15
CA GLY A 111 -21.16 6.33 10.77
C GLY A 111 -21.53 6.40 9.29
N GLN A 112 -22.00 7.54 8.85
CA GLN A 112 -22.28 7.82 7.43
C GLN A 112 -21.25 8.81 6.90
N LEU A 113 -20.97 8.77 5.61
CA LEU A 113 -20.25 9.86 4.96
C LEU A 113 -21.06 11.16 5.09
N MET A 114 -20.37 12.25 5.34
CA MET A 114 -20.97 13.59 5.40
C MET A 114 -21.09 14.23 4.02
N GLU A 115 -20.28 13.75 3.07
CA GLU A 115 -20.16 14.22 1.69
C GLU A 115 -20.07 13.01 0.76
N ASP A 116 -20.35 13.20 -0.55
CA ASP A 116 -20.25 12.14 -1.55
C ASP A 116 -18.81 11.62 -1.70
N VAL A 117 -17.82 12.48 -1.48
CA VAL A 117 -16.39 12.15 -1.41
C VAL A 117 -15.86 12.71 -0.11
N GLN A 118 -15.42 11.83 0.78
CA GLN A 118 -14.92 12.22 2.10
C GLN A 118 -13.48 11.80 2.28
N ASN A 119 -12.64 12.73 2.75
CA ASN A 119 -11.27 12.46 3.15
C ASN A 119 -11.25 11.44 4.29
N ILE A 120 -10.31 10.52 4.22
CA ILE A 120 -9.88 9.69 5.33
C ILE A 120 -8.57 10.28 5.81
N LEU A 121 -8.58 11.01 6.92
CA LEU A 121 -7.32 11.36 7.53
C LEU A 121 -6.68 10.05 8.01
N SER A 122 -5.73 9.55 7.26
CA SER A 122 -4.92 8.37 7.58
C SER A 122 -3.46 8.76 7.44
N GLU A 123 -2.77 8.76 8.56
CA GLU A 123 -1.40 9.25 8.64
C GLU A 123 -0.59 8.44 9.64
N TRP A 124 0.69 8.27 9.34
CA TRP A 124 1.67 7.80 10.28
C TRP A 124 2.41 9.00 10.89
N LEU A 125 2.61 8.97 12.21
CA LEU A 125 3.36 9.95 12.98
C LEU A 125 4.68 9.30 13.43
N PRO A 126 5.72 9.30 12.58
CA PRO A 126 6.99 8.64 12.89
C PRO A 126 7.80 9.44 13.91
N GLU A 127 8.41 8.74 14.87
CA GLU A 127 9.39 9.33 15.79
C GLU A 127 10.81 9.32 15.20
N ASP A 128 11.13 8.29 14.38
CA ASP A 128 12.41 8.07 13.69
C ASP A 128 12.17 7.51 12.29
N ASP A 129 13.25 7.25 11.55
CA ASP A 129 13.19 6.52 10.29
C ASP A 129 12.62 5.12 10.51
N GLY A 130 11.85 4.61 9.56
CA GLY A 130 11.19 3.31 9.65
C GLY A 130 10.04 3.16 8.67
N GLU A 131 9.18 2.18 8.94
CA GLU A 131 8.08 1.79 8.09
C GLU A 131 6.81 1.57 8.93
N CYS A 132 5.65 1.90 8.34
CA CYS A 132 4.34 1.57 8.91
C CYS A 132 3.45 1.01 7.81
N ILE A 133 3.02 -0.25 7.95
CA ILE A 133 2.14 -0.92 6.98
C ILE A 133 0.77 -1.13 7.60
N VAL A 134 -0.26 -0.61 6.94
CA VAL A 134 -1.64 -0.69 7.41
C VAL A 134 -2.58 -1.08 6.29
N THR A 135 -3.31 -2.18 6.47
CA THR A 135 -4.38 -2.57 5.54
C THR A 135 -5.71 -2.02 6.03
N LEU A 136 -6.39 -1.24 5.18
CA LEU A 136 -7.71 -0.66 5.42
C LEU A 136 -8.77 -1.47 4.66
N THR A 137 -9.88 -1.81 5.33
CA THR A 137 -11.02 -2.50 4.72
C THR A 137 -12.32 -1.80 5.09
N LEU A 138 -13.12 -1.42 4.09
CA LEU A 138 -14.45 -0.87 4.32
C LEU A 138 -15.43 -1.97 4.73
N GLU A 139 -16.26 -1.67 5.72
CA GLU A 139 -17.41 -2.49 6.09
C GLU A 139 -18.70 -1.68 5.96
N LEU A 140 -19.70 -2.26 5.32
CA LEU A 140 -21.02 -1.67 5.10
C LEU A 140 -22.04 -2.22 6.10
N TYR A 141 -22.89 -1.32 6.61
CA TYR A 141 -23.92 -1.64 7.60
C TYR A 141 -25.26 -1.03 7.22
N THR A 142 -26.32 -1.73 7.54
CA THR A 142 -27.68 -1.21 7.54
C THR A 142 -28.10 -0.82 8.96
N LYS A 143 -28.77 0.33 9.10
CA LYS A 143 -29.30 0.78 10.38
C LYS A 143 -30.72 0.24 10.59
N GLY A 144 -30.94 -0.46 11.69
CA GLY A 144 -32.26 -0.87 12.17
C GLY A 144 -32.92 0.20 13.02
N GLY A 145 -34.21 -0.02 13.30
CA GLY A 145 -34.99 0.84 14.21
C GLY A 145 -34.64 0.60 15.68
N GLY A 146 -35.07 1.54 16.53
CA GLY A 146 -34.92 1.46 17.99
C GLY A 146 -34.07 2.56 18.58
N PHE A 147 -33.99 2.58 19.91
CA PHE A 147 -33.12 3.48 20.66
C PHE A 147 -32.45 2.70 21.82
N PRO A 148 -31.13 2.50 21.80
CA PRO A 148 -30.18 2.91 20.74
C PRO A 148 -30.43 2.18 19.42
N PRO A 149 -30.01 2.76 18.26
CA PRO A 149 -30.16 2.09 16.98
C PRO A 149 -29.29 0.82 16.91
N THR A 150 -29.74 -0.17 16.16
CA THR A 150 -28.95 -1.36 15.87
C THR A 150 -28.32 -1.23 14.48
N TYR A 151 -27.13 -1.81 14.32
CA TYR A 151 -26.44 -1.89 13.03
C TYR A 151 -26.21 -3.34 12.68
N THR A 152 -26.55 -3.72 11.46
CA THR A 152 -26.35 -5.06 10.94
C THR A 152 -25.36 -5.01 9.80
N HIS A 153 -24.29 -5.79 9.88
CA HIS A 153 -23.31 -5.93 8.81
C HIS A 153 -24.03 -6.34 7.51
N LYS A 154 -23.76 -5.63 6.43
CA LYS A 154 -24.35 -5.83 5.12
C LYS A 154 -23.37 -6.53 4.18
N ALA A 155 -22.18 -6.00 4.05
CA ALA A 155 -21.17 -6.50 3.14
C ALA A 155 -19.77 -5.95 3.52
N TRP A 156 -18.74 -6.63 3.01
CA TRP A 156 -17.39 -6.11 2.93
C TRP A 156 -17.28 -5.24 1.69
N GLY A 157 -16.65 -4.08 1.81
CA GLY A 157 -16.25 -3.23 0.72
C GLY A 157 -14.80 -3.50 0.27
N PRO A 158 -14.20 -2.59 -0.50
CA PRO A 158 -12.82 -2.72 -0.96
C PRO A 158 -11.81 -2.64 0.19
N SER A 159 -10.63 -3.20 -0.06
CA SER A 159 -9.47 -3.15 0.82
C SER A 159 -8.27 -2.57 0.09
N ILE A 160 -7.43 -1.80 0.78
CA ILE A 160 -6.16 -1.26 0.28
C ILE A 160 -5.10 -1.35 1.37
N THR A 161 -3.83 -1.40 0.99
CA THR A 161 -2.71 -1.35 1.93
C THR A 161 -2.00 -0.01 1.78
N LEU A 162 -1.76 0.66 2.89
CA LEU A 162 -0.93 1.85 3.00
C LEU A 162 0.43 1.42 3.51
N ASP A 163 1.47 1.82 2.80
CA ASP A 163 2.86 1.56 3.12
C ASP A 163 3.55 2.92 3.29
N PHE A 164 3.78 3.31 4.53
CA PHE A 164 4.44 4.56 4.90
C PHE A 164 5.90 4.29 5.19
N VAL A 165 6.78 5.05 4.54
CA VAL A 165 8.23 4.90 4.69
C VAL A 165 8.86 6.24 5.04
N LYS A 166 9.62 6.32 6.14
CA LYS A 166 10.44 7.46 6.50
C LYS A 166 11.91 7.06 6.54
N GLY A 167 12.78 7.86 5.91
CA GLY A 167 14.22 7.59 5.90
C GLY A 167 14.64 6.37 5.06
N GLY A 168 13.69 5.73 4.38
CA GLY A 168 14.00 4.77 3.32
C GLY A 168 14.63 5.50 2.13
N PRO A 169 15.21 4.77 1.16
CA PRO A 169 15.57 5.42 -0.08
C PRO A 169 14.32 6.11 -0.61
N GLU A 170 14.39 7.43 -0.83
CA GLU A 170 13.34 8.20 -1.51
C GLU A 170 12.81 7.37 -2.68
N PRO A 171 11.50 7.36 -3.03
CA PRO A 171 11.01 6.74 -4.25
C PRO A 171 11.82 7.34 -5.39
N GLY A 172 12.79 6.55 -5.88
CA GLY A 172 14.07 7.08 -6.29
C GLY A 172 13.91 8.03 -7.45
N ILE A 173 14.68 9.07 -7.45
CA ILE A 173 15.21 9.62 -8.69
C ILE A 173 15.67 8.42 -9.49
N PRO A 174 15.03 8.08 -10.65
CA PRO A 174 15.40 6.88 -11.38
C PRO A 174 16.91 6.84 -11.61
N GLY A 175 17.60 5.85 -11.05
CA GLY A 175 19.06 5.74 -11.11
C GLY A 175 19.81 6.19 -9.86
N ASP A 176 19.18 6.79 -8.86
CA ASP A 176 19.78 7.06 -7.54
C ASP A 176 19.68 5.78 -6.68
N VAL A 177 20.67 4.93 -6.83
CA VAL A 177 20.69 3.60 -6.20
C VAL A 177 21.24 3.64 -4.78
N ASN A 178 22.07 4.65 -4.49
CA ASN A 178 22.70 4.81 -3.19
C ASN A 178 21.91 5.70 -2.22
N GLY A 179 20.85 6.39 -2.71
CA GLY A 179 19.93 7.21 -1.90
C GLY A 179 20.52 8.58 -1.49
N ASP A 180 21.51 9.11 -2.24
CA ASP A 180 22.12 10.40 -1.93
C ASP A 180 21.45 11.59 -2.63
N SER A 181 20.33 11.35 -3.33
CA SER A 181 19.55 12.30 -4.12
C SER A 181 20.28 12.86 -5.36
N GLU A 182 21.37 12.24 -5.79
CA GLU A 182 22.11 12.57 -7.01
C GLU A 182 22.31 11.32 -7.87
N VAL A 183 21.94 11.37 -9.15
CA VAL A 183 22.26 10.28 -10.11
C VAL A 183 23.64 10.53 -10.70
N ASN A 184 24.63 9.76 -10.26
CA ASN A 184 26.03 9.93 -10.66
C ASN A 184 26.82 8.60 -10.65
N ILE A 185 28.13 8.66 -10.77
CA ILE A 185 29.00 7.47 -10.82
C ILE A 185 28.97 6.64 -9.51
N ALA A 186 28.53 7.21 -8.39
CA ALA A 186 28.40 6.46 -7.14
C ALA A 186 27.32 5.40 -7.24
N ASP A 187 26.22 5.69 -7.96
CA ASP A 187 25.13 4.74 -8.20
C ASP A 187 25.54 3.59 -9.10
N VAL A 188 26.32 3.90 -10.13
CA VAL A 188 26.95 2.87 -10.98
C VAL A 188 27.75 1.90 -10.12
N ASN A 189 28.54 2.43 -9.18
CA ASN A 189 29.34 1.59 -8.28
C ASN A 189 28.46 0.80 -7.31
N ALA A 190 27.35 1.39 -6.82
CA ALA A 190 26.41 0.71 -5.94
C ALA A 190 25.78 -0.53 -6.61
N VAL A 191 25.32 -0.42 -7.87
CA VAL A 191 24.82 -1.58 -8.62
C VAL A 191 25.91 -2.61 -8.87
N ILE A 192 27.14 -2.20 -9.20
CA ILE A 192 28.26 -3.13 -9.39
C ILE A 192 28.55 -3.88 -8.09
N ASP A 193 28.55 -3.20 -6.95
CA ASP A 193 28.73 -3.85 -5.64
C ASP A 193 27.62 -4.85 -5.32
N MET A 194 26.36 -4.52 -5.62
CA MET A 194 25.23 -5.45 -5.47
C MET A 194 25.44 -6.71 -6.31
N ILE A 195 25.86 -6.57 -7.56
CA ILE A 195 26.13 -7.70 -8.47
C ILE A 195 27.28 -8.56 -7.93
N LEU A 196 28.37 -7.95 -7.47
CA LEU A 196 29.56 -8.65 -7.00
C LEU A 196 29.35 -9.34 -5.65
N THR A 197 28.59 -8.72 -4.76
CA THR A 197 28.34 -9.24 -3.40
C THR A 197 27.09 -10.13 -3.33
N GLN A 198 26.28 -10.16 -4.39
CA GLN A 198 24.97 -10.83 -4.44
C GLN A 198 23.99 -10.32 -3.33
N ASN A 199 24.21 -9.12 -2.85
CA ASN A 199 23.29 -8.42 -1.95
C ASN A 199 22.39 -7.51 -2.77
N ILE A 200 21.40 -8.11 -3.42
CA ILE A 200 20.52 -7.48 -4.39
C ILE A 200 19.38 -6.78 -3.65
N THR A 201 19.14 -5.51 -3.96
CA THR A 201 17.97 -4.74 -3.52
C THR A 201 17.19 -4.26 -4.75
N GLU A 202 15.91 -3.94 -4.58
CA GLU A 202 15.03 -3.45 -5.65
C GLU A 202 15.54 -2.15 -6.27
N ALA A 203 16.19 -1.28 -5.49
CA ALA A 203 16.81 -0.05 -5.98
C ALA A 203 17.87 -0.28 -7.08
N GLY A 204 18.42 -1.49 -7.16
CA GLY A 204 19.38 -1.87 -8.19
C GLY A 204 18.77 -2.23 -9.54
N ASP A 205 17.46 -2.52 -9.61
CA ASP A 205 16.72 -2.79 -10.85
C ASP A 205 16.24 -1.48 -11.48
N VAL A 206 17.16 -0.78 -12.10
CA VAL A 206 16.92 0.57 -12.66
C VAL A 206 16.13 0.52 -13.98
N ASN A 207 16.22 -0.59 -14.71
CA ASN A 207 15.52 -0.76 -15.99
C ASN A 207 14.13 -1.42 -15.85
N GLY A 208 13.77 -1.94 -14.65
CA GLY A 208 12.48 -2.55 -14.34
C GLY A 208 12.26 -3.93 -14.95
N ASP A 209 13.34 -4.70 -15.22
CA ASP A 209 13.24 -6.05 -15.79
C ASP A 209 13.20 -7.18 -14.74
N ASN A 210 13.20 -6.82 -13.46
CA ASN A 210 13.26 -7.67 -12.26
C ASN A 210 14.58 -8.47 -12.10
N GLU A 211 15.65 -8.04 -12.76
CA GLU A 211 16.98 -8.58 -12.60
C GLU A 211 17.98 -7.45 -12.35
N VAL A 212 18.79 -7.53 -11.30
CA VAL A 212 19.90 -6.58 -11.09
C VAL A 212 21.16 -7.11 -11.73
N ASN A 213 21.56 -6.51 -12.85
CA ASN A 213 22.69 -6.95 -13.67
C ASN A 213 23.36 -5.78 -14.42
N ILE A 214 24.20 -6.09 -15.41
CA ILE A 214 24.93 -5.07 -16.17
C ILE A 214 24.03 -4.15 -17.01
N ALA A 215 22.78 -4.54 -17.28
CA ALA A 215 21.82 -3.70 -18.00
C ALA A 215 21.42 -2.49 -17.17
N ASP A 216 21.32 -2.63 -15.83
CA ASP A 216 21.02 -1.55 -14.91
C ASP A 216 22.18 -0.56 -14.80
N VAL A 217 23.41 -1.06 -14.77
CA VAL A 217 24.60 -0.23 -14.87
C VAL A 217 24.56 0.67 -16.11
N ASN A 218 24.16 0.11 -17.26
CA ASN A 218 24.03 0.88 -18.50
C ASN A 218 22.86 1.88 -18.42
N ALA A 219 21.75 1.50 -17.79
CA ALA A 219 20.59 2.39 -17.61
C ALA A 219 20.97 3.63 -16.79
N ILE A 220 21.75 3.48 -15.70
CA ILE A 220 22.23 4.61 -14.92
C ILE A 220 23.20 5.48 -15.75
N ILE A 221 24.11 4.88 -16.51
CA ILE A 221 25.03 5.63 -17.38
C ILE A 221 24.25 6.45 -18.40
N ASP A 222 23.18 5.92 -18.98
CA ASP A 222 22.33 6.64 -19.92
C ASP A 222 21.60 7.81 -19.24
N LEU A 223 21.17 7.65 -17.96
CA LEU A 223 20.57 8.75 -17.17
C LEU A 223 21.59 9.87 -16.86
N ILE A 224 22.85 9.52 -16.59
CA ILE A 224 23.90 10.51 -16.30
C ILE A 224 24.27 11.33 -17.56
N LEU A 225 24.15 10.73 -18.75
CA LEU A 225 24.59 11.34 -20.00
C LEU A 225 23.50 12.17 -20.71
N ASN A 226 22.24 12.09 -20.30
CA ASN A 226 21.11 12.82 -20.90
C ASN A 226 20.68 13.99 -20.04
#